data_3d1d8e8c5190dfda2bbe82ea5c47d32d
#
_entry.id   3d1d8e8c5190dfda2bbe82ea5c47d32d
#
_cell.length_a   1.000
_cell.length_b   1.000
_cell.length_c   1.000
_cell.angle_alpha   90.00
_cell.angle_beta   90.00
_cell.angle_gamma   90.00
#
_symmetry.space_group_name_H-M   'P 1'
#
loop_
_entity.id
_entity.type
_entity.pdbx_description
1 polymer ?
#
loop_
_entity_poly.entity_id
_entity_poly.type
_entity_poly.pdbx_seq_one_letter_code
_entity_poly.pdbx_strand_id
1 'polypeptide(L)'
;MTTSRSFVLICTVGIFCFISYNMVRMPALSLFAESLGASPERIGLIVSVSTLAGVLLKLPSGALSDIYGRRFLLRIGVVAFGLPPFLYPFITDLDALTALRFLHGLATAIFAPSALATVAELYRERRGAALGTYTACTQSGSLLGPFLGGYLIHAAGFDTAFVTAGIFGCIGMVLFYSLHLDVAVPQRKEQGTAVVLSEMWKGFAAVAKNNKVLITSMTDAAKMIANGALMAFLPLYG
;
A
#
# COMPACT_ATOMS: atom_id res chain seq x y z
N MET A 1 10.12 -5.42 -24.61
CA MET A 1 8.64 -5.31 -24.47
C MET A 1 8.25 -3.89 -24.83
N THR A 2 7.11 -3.68 -25.50
CA THR A 2 6.65 -2.32 -25.78
C THR A 2 6.25 -1.63 -24.48
N THR A 3 6.50 -0.32 -24.35
CA THR A 3 6.14 0.50 -23.17
C THR A 3 4.67 0.31 -22.75
N SER A 4 3.78 0.12 -23.72
CA SER A 4 2.35 -0.15 -23.48
C SER A 4 2.12 -1.45 -22.69
N ARG A 5 2.84 -2.53 -23.01
CA ARG A 5 2.69 -3.82 -22.31
C ARG A 5 3.19 -3.75 -20.86
N SER A 6 4.30 -3.04 -20.62
CA SER A 6 4.82 -2.83 -19.25
C SER A 6 3.85 -2.01 -18.40
N PHE A 7 3.17 -1.02 -19.01
CA PHE A 7 2.17 -0.21 -18.34
C PHE A 7 0.94 -1.02 -17.93
N VAL A 8 0.35 -1.75 -18.87
CA VAL A 8 -0.80 -2.62 -18.60
C VAL A 8 -0.47 -3.58 -17.47
N LEU A 9 0.71 -4.17 -17.51
CA LEU A 9 1.13 -5.14 -16.54
C LEU A 9 1.33 -4.52 -15.13
N ILE A 10 1.93 -3.33 -15.01
CA ILE A 10 2.07 -2.67 -13.70
C ILE A 10 0.71 -2.21 -13.14
N CYS A 11 -0.24 -1.82 -14.00
CA CYS A 11 -1.62 -1.55 -13.60
C CYS A 11 -2.29 -2.82 -13.05
N THR A 12 -2.16 -3.94 -13.77
CA THR A 12 -2.73 -5.23 -13.34
C THR A 12 -2.13 -5.71 -12.03
N VAL A 13 -0.80 -5.63 -11.87
CA VAL A 13 -0.13 -5.90 -10.60
C VAL A 13 -0.69 -5.02 -9.48
N GLY A 14 -0.86 -3.73 -9.76
CA GLY A 14 -1.45 -2.80 -8.80
C GLY A 14 -2.86 -3.22 -8.38
N ILE A 15 -3.73 -3.58 -9.32
CA ILE A 15 -5.10 -4.06 -9.03
C ILE A 15 -5.05 -5.24 -8.05
N PHE A 16 -4.30 -6.29 -8.37
CA PHE A 16 -4.23 -7.50 -7.54
C PHE A 16 -3.64 -7.23 -6.14
N CYS A 17 -2.56 -6.46 -6.06
CA CYS A 17 -1.95 -6.08 -4.79
C CYS A 17 -2.92 -5.27 -3.92
N PHE A 18 -3.66 -4.31 -4.51
CA PHE A 18 -4.59 -3.49 -3.74
C PHE A 18 -5.89 -4.22 -3.39
N ILE A 19 -6.35 -5.19 -4.20
CA ILE A 19 -7.42 -6.13 -3.79
C ILE A 19 -6.97 -6.89 -2.54
N SER A 20 -5.82 -7.57 -2.60
CA SER A 20 -5.24 -8.33 -1.49
C SER A 20 -5.19 -7.51 -0.20
N TYR A 21 -4.57 -6.34 -0.26
CA TYR A 21 -4.38 -5.48 0.90
C TYR A 21 -5.70 -5.02 1.53
N ASN A 22 -6.65 -4.59 0.70
CA ASN A 22 -7.89 -4.03 1.19
C ASN A 22 -8.92 -5.10 1.59
N MET A 23 -8.83 -6.33 1.10
CA MET A 23 -9.57 -7.48 1.66
C MET A 23 -9.24 -7.70 3.14
N VAL A 24 -7.95 -7.63 3.50
CA VAL A 24 -7.50 -7.77 4.88
C VAL A 24 -7.83 -6.52 5.69
N ARG A 25 -7.61 -5.33 5.10
CA ARG A 25 -7.72 -4.06 5.82
C ARG A 25 -9.15 -3.77 6.27
N MET A 26 -10.15 -4.06 5.45
CA MET A 26 -11.56 -3.69 5.67
C MET A 26 -12.52 -4.69 5.03
N PRO A 27 -13.51 -5.17 5.72
CA PRO A 27 -13.79 -5.04 7.16
C PRO A 27 -13.04 -6.07 8.01
N ALA A 28 -12.28 -6.99 7.36
CA ALA A 28 -11.74 -8.20 7.97
C ALA A 28 -10.94 -7.91 9.25
N LEU A 29 -10.07 -6.89 9.21
CA LEU A 29 -9.18 -6.60 10.35
C LEU A 29 -9.95 -6.20 11.62
N SER A 30 -10.95 -5.32 11.49
CA SER A 30 -11.73 -4.83 12.62
C SER A 30 -12.55 -5.96 13.26
N LEU A 31 -13.26 -6.72 12.41
CA LEU A 31 -14.06 -7.86 12.87
C LEU A 31 -13.20 -8.99 13.46
N PHE A 32 -12.02 -9.23 12.88
CA PHE A 32 -11.09 -10.22 13.41
C PHE A 32 -10.48 -9.79 14.74
N ALA A 33 -10.10 -8.52 14.89
CA ALA A 33 -9.63 -7.99 16.16
C ALA A 33 -10.73 -8.07 17.26
N GLU A 34 -11.98 -7.76 16.91
CA GLU A 34 -13.13 -7.92 17.80
C GLU A 34 -13.33 -9.37 18.22
N SER A 35 -13.25 -10.33 17.31
CA SER A 35 -13.35 -11.76 17.61
C SER A 35 -12.25 -12.28 18.56
N LEU A 36 -11.10 -11.58 18.59
CA LEU A 36 -10.02 -11.83 19.55
C LEU A 36 -10.21 -11.06 20.89
N GLY A 37 -11.35 -10.40 21.08
CA GLY A 37 -11.69 -9.68 22.31
C GLY A 37 -11.09 -8.26 22.40
N ALA A 38 -10.75 -7.63 21.28
CA ALA A 38 -10.25 -6.26 21.30
C ALA A 38 -11.34 -5.24 21.69
N SER A 39 -11.01 -4.29 22.56
CA SER A 39 -11.85 -3.11 22.78
C SER A 39 -11.84 -2.18 21.54
N PRO A 40 -12.86 -1.30 21.37
CA PRO A 40 -12.90 -0.35 20.26
C PRO A 40 -11.63 0.49 20.13
N GLU A 41 -11.02 0.91 21.24
CA GLU A 41 -9.79 1.69 21.27
C GLU A 41 -8.63 0.85 20.74
N ARG A 42 -8.55 -0.43 21.09
CA ARG A 42 -7.52 -1.35 20.63
C ARG A 42 -7.67 -1.63 19.12
N ILE A 43 -8.90 -1.80 18.64
CA ILE A 43 -9.20 -1.93 17.20
C ILE A 43 -8.71 -0.69 16.44
N GLY A 44 -9.04 0.50 16.92
CA GLY A 44 -8.58 1.76 16.33
C GLY A 44 -7.05 1.84 16.27
N LEU A 45 -6.35 1.40 17.32
CA LEU A 45 -4.90 1.36 17.37
C LEU A 45 -4.34 0.38 16.32
N ILE A 46 -4.85 -0.85 16.26
CA ILE A 46 -4.42 -1.89 15.29
C ILE A 46 -4.62 -1.41 13.84
N VAL A 47 -5.75 -0.78 13.54
CA VAL A 47 -6.03 -0.23 12.21
C VAL A 47 -5.07 0.91 11.88
N SER A 48 -4.79 1.80 12.84
CA SER A 48 -3.93 2.98 12.64
C SER A 48 -2.45 2.66 12.48
N VAL A 49 -1.96 1.57 13.08
CA VAL A 49 -0.54 1.17 13.03
C VAL A 49 -0.02 1.04 11.59
N SER A 50 -0.79 0.45 10.69
CA SER A 50 -0.38 0.33 9.29
C SER A 50 -0.35 1.68 8.56
N THR A 51 -1.22 2.60 8.95
CA THR A 51 -1.23 3.96 8.42
C THR A 51 -0.01 4.73 8.90
N LEU A 52 0.34 4.58 10.18
CA LEU A 52 1.54 5.16 10.78
C LEU A 52 2.81 4.64 10.08
N ALA A 53 2.93 3.31 9.90
CA ALA A 53 4.01 2.71 9.12
C ALA A 53 4.07 3.29 7.70
N GLY A 54 2.90 3.45 7.06
CA GLY A 54 2.78 4.07 5.75
C GLY A 54 3.31 5.51 5.72
N VAL A 55 2.90 6.34 6.66
CA VAL A 55 3.33 7.76 6.73
C VAL A 55 4.83 7.87 6.95
N LEU A 56 5.36 7.12 7.93
CA LEU A 56 6.77 7.18 8.30
C LEU A 56 7.71 6.68 7.19
N LEU A 57 7.28 5.65 6.45
CA LEU A 57 8.16 4.94 5.53
C LEU A 57 7.96 5.27 4.05
N LYS A 58 6.87 5.95 3.64
CA LYS A 58 6.68 6.36 2.24
C LYS A 58 7.79 7.27 1.72
N LEU A 59 8.19 8.26 2.51
CA LEU A 59 9.27 9.18 2.13
C LEU A 59 10.63 8.47 2.04
N PRO A 60 11.10 7.74 3.08
CA PRO A 60 12.31 6.94 2.98
C PRO A 60 12.27 5.93 1.84
N SER A 61 11.14 5.25 1.62
CA SER A 61 10.99 4.28 0.53
C SER A 61 11.13 4.91 -0.85
N GLY A 62 10.59 6.12 -1.05
CA GLY A 62 10.80 6.88 -2.28
C GLY A 62 12.28 7.16 -2.53
N ALA A 63 12.99 7.67 -1.53
CA ALA A 63 14.43 7.93 -1.60
C ALA A 63 15.26 6.66 -1.83
N LEU A 64 14.95 5.58 -1.11
CA LEU A 64 15.59 4.27 -1.30
C LEU A 64 15.33 3.71 -2.70
N SER A 65 14.14 3.96 -3.27
CA SER A 65 13.82 3.59 -4.63
C SER A 65 14.68 4.32 -5.67
N ASP A 66 15.09 5.55 -5.38
CA ASP A 66 16.03 6.31 -6.22
C ASP A 66 17.47 5.80 -6.11
N ILE A 67 17.87 5.24 -4.96
CA ILE A 67 19.24 4.72 -4.70
C ILE A 67 19.37 3.27 -5.20
N TYR A 68 18.50 2.38 -4.71
CA TYR A 68 18.59 0.93 -4.96
C TYR A 68 17.86 0.48 -6.24
N GLY A 69 17.13 1.39 -6.88
CA GLY A 69 16.37 1.16 -8.10
C GLY A 69 14.93 0.78 -7.85
N ARG A 70 14.05 1.26 -8.76
CA ARG A 70 12.58 1.06 -8.70
C ARG A 70 12.21 -0.43 -8.59
N ARG A 71 12.86 -1.26 -9.41
CA ARG A 71 12.56 -2.69 -9.51
C ARG A 71 12.81 -3.43 -8.19
N PHE A 72 13.87 -3.05 -7.46
CA PHE A 72 14.19 -3.68 -6.18
C PHE A 72 13.12 -3.40 -5.13
N LEU A 73 12.71 -2.13 -4.97
CA LEU A 73 11.68 -1.75 -4.01
C LEU A 73 10.30 -2.32 -4.40
N LEU A 74 9.98 -2.37 -5.69
CA LEU A 74 8.76 -3.01 -6.17
C LEU A 74 8.73 -4.50 -5.83
N ARG A 75 9.86 -5.22 -5.94
CA ARG A 75 9.96 -6.64 -5.54
C ARG A 75 9.64 -6.83 -4.07
N ILE A 76 10.24 -6.03 -3.20
CA ILE A 76 9.96 -6.07 -1.76
C ILE A 76 8.47 -5.77 -1.51
N GLY A 77 7.94 -4.75 -2.18
CA GLY A 77 6.54 -4.36 -2.06
C GLY A 77 5.56 -5.47 -2.43
N VAL A 78 5.73 -6.15 -3.58
CA VAL A 78 4.81 -7.23 -3.99
C VAL A 78 4.90 -8.45 -3.08
N VAL A 79 6.10 -8.77 -2.54
CA VAL A 79 6.26 -9.82 -1.53
C VAL A 79 5.50 -9.46 -0.24
N ALA A 80 5.59 -8.19 0.18
CA ALA A 80 4.88 -7.69 1.35
C ALA A 80 3.34 -7.63 1.16
N PHE A 81 2.83 -7.62 -0.08
CA PHE A 81 1.40 -7.81 -0.36
C PHE A 81 0.98 -9.28 -0.35
N GLY A 82 1.84 -10.19 -0.84
CA GLY A 82 1.50 -11.58 -1.06
C GLY A 82 1.62 -12.47 0.17
N LEU A 83 2.66 -12.29 0.98
CA LEU A 83 2.96 -13.23 2.06
C LEU A 83 2.21 -12.96 3.38
N PRO A 84 2.13 -11.71 3.90
CA PRO A 84 1.52 -11.45 5.19
C PRO A 84 0.06 -11.93 5.34
N PRO A 85 -0.81 -11.88 4.31
CA PRO A 85 -2.17 -12.37 4.45
C PRO A 85 -2.28 -13.83 4.91
N PHE A 86 -1.36 -14.69 4.53
CA PHE A 86 -1.35 -16.10 4.96
C PHE A 86 -0.98 -16.30 6.42
N LEU A 87 -0.47 -15.27 7.10
CA LEU A 87 -0.10 -15.35 8.51
C LEU A 87 -1.27 -15.02 9.45
N TYR A 88 -2.29 -14.28 8.97
CA TYR A 88 -3.43 -13.90 9.81
C TYR A 88 -4.18 -15.08 10.42
N PRO A 89 -4.42 -16.22 9.71
CA PRO A 89 -5.10 -17.38 10.30
C PRO A 89 -4.39 -17.99 11.53
N PHE A 90 -3.10 -17.72 11.70
CA PHE A 90 -2.31 -18.24 12.82
C PHE A 90 -2.21 -17.28 14.00
N ILE A 91 -2.81 -16.10 13.89
CA ILE A 91 -2.78 -15.09 14.94
C ILE A 91 -3.86 -15.39 15.98
N THR A 92 -3.44 -15.48 17.24
CA THR A 92 -4.33 -15.78 18.38
C THR A 92 -4.35 -14.67 19.43
N ASP A 93 -3.50 -13.64 19.28
CA ASP A 93 -3.41 -12.52 20.23
C ASP A 93 -3.31 -11.17 19.52
N LEU A 94 -3.68 -10.11 20.24
CA LEU A 94 -3.78 -8.75 19.68
C LEU A 94 -2.42 -8.09 19.44
N ASP A 95 -1.37 -8.49 20.14
CA ASP A 95 -0.04 -7.90 19.97
C ASP A 95 0.63 -8.47 18.71
N ALA A 96 0.49 -9.79 18.49
CA ALA A 96 0.91 -10.42 17.24
C ALA A 96 0.12 -9.85 16.05
N LEU A 97 -1.19 -9.61 16.21
CA LEU A 97 -2.01 -8.96 15.18
C LEU A 97 -1.49 -7.55 14.86
N THR A 98 -1.15 -6.77 15.89
CA THR A 98 -0.60 -5.41 15.73
C THR A 98 0.75 -5.44 15.00
N ALA A 99 1.64 -6.36 15.38
CA ALA A 99 2.94 -6.52 14.74
C ALA A 99 2.82 -6.94 13.27
N LEU A 100 1.96 -7.94 12.98
CA LEU A 100 1.70 -8.37 11.61
C LEU A 100 1.09 -7.24 10.79
N ARG A 101 0.21 -6.45 11.38
CA ARG A 101 -0.41 -5.30 10.72
C ARG A 101 0.60 -4.20 10.38
N PHE A 102 1.56 -3.95 11.26
CA PHE A 102 2.68 -3.05 10.97
C PHE A 102 3.47 -3.55 9.76
N LEU A 103 3.89 -4.82 9.76
CA LEU A 103 4.63 -5.43 8.65
C LEU A 103 3.83 -5.39 7.34
N HIS A 104 2.56 -5.75 7.37
CA HIS A 104 1.70 -5.70 6.18
C HIS A 104 1.51 -4.26 5.67
N GLY A 105 1.50 -3.27 6.57
CA GLY A 105 1.46 -1.84 6.21
C GLY A 105 2.66 -1.39 5.37
N LEU A 106 3.83 -2.02 5.52
CA LEU A 106 5.02 -1.73 4.72
C LEU A 106 4.79 -1.97 3.22
N ALA A 107 3.90 -2.89 2.86
CA ALA A 107 3.58 -3.18 1.46
C ALA A 107 3.21 -1.92 0.70
N THR A 108 2.25 -1.14 1.21
CA THR A 108 1.81 0.11 0.57
C THR A 108 2.84 1.22 0.68
N ALA A 109 3.60 1.26 1.79
CA ALA A 109 4.63 2.26 2.01
C ALA A 109 5.79 2.15 1.01
N ILE A 110 6.15 0.92 0.65
CA ILE A 110 7.28 0.63 -0.25
C ILE A 110 6.82 0.62 -1.72
N PHE A 111 5.72 -0.06 -2.01
CA PHE A 111 5.26 -0.27 -3.38
C PHE A 111 4.72 1.00 -4.02
N ALA A 112 3.84 1.74 -3.34
CA ALA A 112 3.10 2.84 -3.96
C ALA A 112 4.00 3.96 -4.52
N PRO A 113 4.98 4.53 -3.76
CA PRO A 113 5.85 5.55 -4.31
C PRO A 113 6.72 5.04 -5.44
N SER A 114 7.23 3.81 -5.35
CA SER A 114 8.06 3.18 -6.39
C SER A 114 7.27 2.92 -7.67
N ALA A 115 6.02 2.49 -7.56
CA ALA A 115 5.14 2.25 -8.70
C ALA A 115 4.75 3.55 -9.41
N LEU A 116 4.36 4.59 -8.65
CA LEU A 116 4.04 5.90 -9.21
C LEU A 116 5.24 6.51 -9.93
N ALA A 117 6.45 6.41 -9.34
CA ALA A 117 7.67 6.88 -9.97
C ALA A 117 7.98 6.11 -11.27
N THR A 118 7.81 4.77 -11.25
CA THR A 118 7.98 3.93 -12.44
C THR A 118 7.02 4.32 -13.57
N VAL A 119 5.74 4.52 -13.26
CA VAL A 119 4.73 4.97 -14.24
C VAL A 119 5.08 6.34 -14.81
N ALA A 120 5.52 7.27 -13.95
CA ALA A 120 5.93 8.61 -14.36
C ALA A 120 7.16 8.62 -15.27
N GLU A 121 8.07 7.66 -15.09
CA GLU A 121 9.27 7.49 -15.92
C GLU A 121 8.96 6.83 -17.25
N LEU A 122 8.05 5.86 -17.29
CA LEU A 122 7.62 5.18 -18.52
C LEU A 122 6.87 6.12 -19.48
N TYR A 123 6.17 7.13 -18.96
CA TYR A 123 5.31 8.03 -19.75
C TYR A 123 5.63 9.51 -19.49
N ARG A 124 6.84 9.95 -19.79
CA ARG A 124 7.28 11.33 -19.51
C ARG A 124 6.42 12.39 -20.20
N GLU A 125 6.02 12.15 -21.45
CA GLU A 125 5.24 13.12 -22.25
C GLU A 125 3.77 13.20 -21.85
N ARG A 126 3.18 12.07 -21.36
CA ARG A 126 1.78 11.98 -20.94
C ARG A 126 1.65 11.57 -19.46
N ARG A 127 2.60 12.06 -18.65
CA ARG A 127 2.75 11.67 -17.24
C ARG A 127 1.44 11.77 -16.44
N GLY A 128 0.69 12.88 -16.60
CA GLY A 128 -0.57 13.10 -15.85
C GLY A 128 -1.61 12.03 -16.17
N ALA A 129 -1.83 11.74 -17.46
CA ALA A 129 -2.78 10.73 -17.90
C ALA A 129 -2.38 9.33 -17.42
N ALA A 130 -1.10 8.96 -17.54
CA ALA A 130 -0.59 7.66 -17.09
C ALA A 130 -0.74 7.48 -15.57
N LEU A 131 -0.39 8.48 -14.78
CA LEU A 131 -0.58 8.46 -13.32
C LEU A 131 -2.06 8.38 -12.93
N GLY A 132 -2.92 9.13 -13.63
CA GLY A 132 -4.38 9.07 -13.44
C GLY A 132 -4.94 7.67 -13.71
N THR A 133 -4.56 7.06 -14.84
CA THR A 133 -4.99 5.70 -15.20
C THR A 133 -4.48 4.67 -14.20
N TYR A 134 -3.20 4.72 -13.81
CA TYR A 134 -2.64 3.83 -12.80
C TYR A 134 -3.38 3.97 -11.46
N THR A 135 -3.65 5.20 -11.03
CA THR A 135 -4.39 5.47 -9.80
C THR A 135 -5.81 4.93 -9.88
N ALA A 136 -6.51 5.11 -11.01
CA ALA A 136 -7.84 4.54 -11.21
C ALA A 136 -7.84 3.00 -11.12
N CYS A 137 -6.83 2.35 -11.71
CA CYS A 137 -6.64 0.90 -11.61
C CYS A 137 -6.43 0.44 -10.16
N THR A 138 -5.55 1.08 -9.41
CA THR A 138 -5.31 0.71 -8.00
C THR A 138 -6.51 1.01 -7.10
N GLN A 139 -7.24 2.08 -7.38
CA GLN A 139 -8.48 2.42 -6.66
C GLN A 139 -9.59 1.42 -6.94
N SER A 140 -9.72 0.87 -8.15
CA SER A 140 -10.68 -0.21 -8.41
C SER A 140 -10.36 -1.45 -7.58
N GLY A 141 -9.07 -1.82 -7.43
CA GLY A 141 -8.64 -2.87 -6.51
C GLY A 141 -9.00 -2.56 -5.05
N SER A 142 -8.81 -1.30 -4.64
CA SER A 142 -9.15 -0.85 -3.29
C SER A 142 -10.65 -0.89 -3.00
N LEU A 143 -11.48 -0.74 -4.01
CA LEU A 143 -12.95 -0.83 -3.89
C LEU A 143 -13.43 -2.30 -3.85
N LEU A 144 -12.85 -3.14 -4.70
CA LEU A 144 -13.21 -4.55 -4.79
C LEU A 144 -12.75 -5.35 -3.56
N GLY A 145 -11.62 -4.98 -2.96
CA GLY A 145 -11.06 -5.68 -1.82
C GLY A 145 -12.02 -5.81 -0.63
N PRO A 146 -12.56 -4.72 -0.08
CA PRO A 146 -13.50 -4.76 1.04
C PRO A 146 -14.78 -5.55 0.74
N PHE A 147 -15.31 -5.43 -0.48
CA PHE A 147 -16.49 -6.18 -0.90
C PHE A 147 -16.21 -7.69 -0.90
N LEU A 148 -15.12 -8.13 -1.53
CA LEU A 148 -14.73 -9.54 -1.55
C LEU A 148 -14.39 -10.06 -0.14
N GLY A 149 -13.66 -9.27 0.64
CA GLY A 149 -13.30 -9.62 2.02
C GLY A 149 -14.53 -9.80 2.90
N GLY A 150 -15.45 -8.84 2.90
CA GLY A 150 -16.69 -8.92 3.67
C GLY A 150 -17.58 -10.11 3.26
N TYR A 151 -17.75 -10.32 1.94
CA TYR A 151 -18.51 -11.46 1.44
C TYR A 151 -17.91 -12.80 1.89
N LEU A 152 -16.59 -12.97 1.78
CA LEU A 152 -15.92 -14.23 2.14
C LEU A 152 -15.93 -14.49 3.64
N ILE A 153 -15.82 -13.45 4.47
CA ILE A 153 -15.95 -13.58 5.92
C ILE A 153 -17.33 -14.13 6.27
N HIS A 154 -18.37 -13.55 5.69
CA HIS A 154 -19.74 -13.97 5.94
C HIS A 154 -20.03 -15.39 5.41
N ALA A 155 -19.53 -15.73 4.22
CA ALA A 155 -19.81 -17.02 3.57
C ALA A 155 -18.95 -18.16 4.07
N ALA A 156 -17.70 -17.94 4.47
CA ALA A 156 -16.70 -18.99 4.70
C ALA A 156 -15.69 -18.68 5.84
N GLY A 157 -15.86 -17.58 6.56
CA GLY A 157 -15.05 -17.21 7.70
C GLY A 157 -13.75 -16.46 7.36
N PHE A 158 -13.06 -16.05 8.44
CA PHE A 158 -11.85 -15.22 8.36
C PHE A 158 -10.70 -15.89 7.61
N ASP A 159 -10.44 -17.16 7.87
CA ASP A 159 -9.31 -17.89 7.28
C ASP A 159 -9.42 -17.92 5.76
N THR A 160 -10.62 -18.17 5.23
CA THR A 160 -10.88 -18.18 3.79
C THR A 160 -10.65 -16.79 3.19
N ALA A 161 -11.07 -15.73 3.85
CA ALA A 161 -10.87 -14.37 3.41
C ALA A 161 -9.38 -14.00 3.38
N PHE A 162 -8.62 -14.35 4.43
CA PHE A 162 -7.20 -14.07 4.51
C PHE A 162 -6.38 -14.88 3.49
N VAL A 163 -6.66 -16.18 3.36
CA VAL A 163 -5.99 -17.03 2.36
C VAL A 163 -6.28 -16.53 0.95
N THR A 164 -7.54 -16.17 0.66
CA THR A 164 -7.92 -15.62 -0.66
C THR A 164 -7.21 -14.28 -0.93
N ALA A 165 -7.10 -13.41 0.07
CA ALA A 165 -6.31 -12.18 -0.04
C ALA A 165 -4.85 -12.48 -0.38
N GLY A 166 -4.25 -13.48 0.29
CA GLY A 166 -2.89 -13.95 -0.01
C GLY A 166 -2.75 -14.45 -1.45
N ILE A 167 -3.74 -15.21 -1.95
CA ILE A 167 -3.75 -15.68 -3.35
C ILE A 167 -3.75 -14.50 -4.32
N PHE A 168 -4.59 -13.48 -4.11
CA PHE A 168 -4.59 -12.27 -4.93
C PHE A 168 -3.23 -11.57 -4.89
N GLY A 169 -2.62 -11.43 -3.71
CA GLY A 169 -1.28 -10.85 -3.56
C GLY A 169 -0.21 -11.66 -4.29
N CYS A 170 -0.26 -12.99 -4.21
CA CYS A 170 0.64 -13.89 -4.94
C CYS A 170 0.45 -13.80 -6.46
N ILE A 171 -0.79 -13.66 -6.96
CA ILE A 171 -1.03 -13.40 -8.40
C ILE A 171 -0.33 -12.10 -8.81
N GLY A 172 -0.49 -11.02 -8.05
CA GLY A 172 0.22 -9.77 -8.29
C GLY A 172 1.74 -9.95 -8.28
N MET A 173 2.27 -10.73 -7.36
CA MET A 173 3.70 -11.06 -7.26
C MET A 173 4.18 -11.84 -8.50
N VAL A 174 3.52 -12.91 -8.90
CA VAL A 174 3.86 -13.71 -10.08
C VAL A 174 3.82 -12.86 -11.35
N LEU A 175 2.77 -12.06 -11.53
CA LEU A 175 2.67 -11.12 -12.65
C LEU A 175 3.82 -10.12 -12.65
N PHE A 176 4.20 -9.59 -11.49
CA PHE A 176 5.35 -8.69 -11.39
C PHE A 176 6.66 -9.36 -11.77
N TYR A 177 6.92 -10.59 -11.33
CA TYR A 177 8.15 -11.31 -11.68
C TYR A 177 8.19 -11.71 -13.16
N SER A 178 7.06 -11.85 -13.83
CA SER A 178 6.98 -12.03 -15.29
C SER A 178 7.26 -10.74 -16.07
N LEU A 179 7.27 -9.59 -15.37
CA LEU A 179 7.60 -8.28 -15.93
C LEU A 179 9.12 -8.09 -16.13
N HIS A 180 9.51 -7.91 -17.37
CA HIS A 180 10.82 -7.34 -17.70
C HIS A 180 10.66 -5.81 -17.74
N LEU A 181 10.79 -5.18 -16.59
CA LEU A 181 10.81 -3.72 -16.50
C LEU A 181 12.22 -3.24 -16.84
N ASP A 182 12.40 -2.72 -18.06
CA ASP A 182 13.55 -1.91 -18.42
C ASP A 182 13.36 -0.48 -17.87
N VAL A 183 13.36 -0.36 -16.56
CA VAL A 183 13.42 0.94 -15.91
C VAL A 183 14.89 1.27 -15.70
N ALA A 184 15.32 2.40 -16.22
CA ALA A 184 16.69 2.86 -16.07
C ALA A 184 17.11 2.81 -14.60
N VAL A 185 18.23 2.16 -14.31
CA VAL A 185 18.82 2.21 -12.98
C VAL A 185 19.18 3.66 -12.72
N PRO A 186 18.69 4.29 -11.66
CA PRO A 186 18.99 5.67 -11.39
C PRO A 186 20.50 5.90 -11.32
N GLN A 187 21.00 6.92 -11.99
CA GLN A 187 22.43 7.31 -11.95
C GLN A 187 22.89 7.86 -10.58
N ARG A 188 21.96 7.93 -9.60
CA ARG A 188 22.21 8.44 -8.24
C ARG A 188 22.98 7.47 -7.32
N LYS A 189 23.47 6.35 -7.83
CA LYS A 189 24.26 5.37 -7.05
C LYS A 189 25.52 5.96 -6.42
N GLU A 190 26.02 7.10 -6.92
CA GLU A 190 27.22 7.79 -6.41
C GLU A 190 26.93 8.79 -5.27
N GLN A 191 25.68 9.15 -5.05
CA GLN A 191 25.31 10.03 -3.95
C GLN A 191 25.06 9.19 -2.70
N GLY A 192 25.88 9.36 -1.66
CA GLY A 192 25.73 8.66 -0.40
C GLY A 192 24.34 8.86 0.22
N THR A 193 23.83 7.85 0.93
CA THR A 193 22.49 7.84 1.56
C THR A 193 22.21 9.10 2.39
N ALA A 194 23.24 9.67 3.03
CA ALA A 194 23.15 10.90 3.82
C ALA A 194 22.79 12.12 2.97
N VAL A 195 23.31 12.23 1.74
CA VAL A 195 23.02 13.33 0.82
C VAL A 195 21.57 13.26 0.37
N VAL A 196 21.09 12.08 0.00
CA VAL A 196 19.69 11.86 -0.42
C VAL A 196 18.72 12.17 0.70
N LEU A 197 19.02 11.75 1.93
CA LEU A 197 18.21 12.10 3.11
C LEU A 197 18.21 13.61 3.38
N SER A 198 19.35 14.29 3.23
CA SER A 198 19.43 15.75 3.41
C SER A 198 18.60 16.50 2.38
N GLU A 199 18.67 16.11 1.11
CA GLU A 199 17.84 16.68 0.03
C GLU A 199 16.35 16.43 0.26
N MET A 200 15.99 15.25 0.75
CA MET A 200 14.62 14.92 1.13
C MET A 200 14.10 15.84 2.25
N TRP A 201 14.89 16.08 3.29
CA TRP A 201 14.54 17.01 4.36
C TRP A 201 14.40 18.45 3.87
N LYS A 202 15.29 18.91 2.98
CA LYS A 202 15.19 20.23 2.35
C LYS A 202 13.90 20.34 1.51
N GLY A 203 13.58 19.31 0.75
CA GLY A 203 12.32 19.24 -0.03
C GLY A 203 11.09 19.27 0.87
N PHE A 204 11.09 18.53 1.98
CA PHE A 204 10.02 18.54 2.96
C PHE A 204 9.85 19.93 3.62
N ALA A 205 10.95 20.57 4.01
CA ALA A 205 10.92 21.92 4.57
C ALA A 205 10.41 22.96 3.56
N ALA A 206 10.72 22.81 2.27
CA ALA A 206 10.21 23.69 1.22
C ALA A 206 8.69 23.51 1.01
N VAL A 207 8.20 22.27 1.05
CA VAL A 207 6.77 21.94 0.97
C VAL A 207 6.03 22.49 2.19
N ALA A 208 6.57 22.31 3.40
CA ALA A 208 5.98 22.80 4.65
C ALA A 208 5.88 24.34 4.72
N LYS A 209 6.71 25.06 3.95
CA LYS A 209 6.65 26.52 3.83
C LYS A 209 5.66 27.02 2.78
N ASN A 210 5.11 26.13 1.95
CA ASN A 210 4.18 26.49 0.90
C ASN A 210 2.73 26.41 1.39
N ASN A 211 2.13 27.56 1.71
CA ASN A 211 0.77 27.65 2.25
C ASN A 211 -0.29 26.95 1.38
N LYS A 212 -0.17 26.99 0.05
CA LYS A 212 -1.13 26.32 -0.84
C LYS A 212 -1.07 24.80 -0.68
N VAL A 213 0.15 24.25 -0.62
CA VAL A 213 0.36 22.80 -0.41
C VAL A 213 -0.10 22.42 0.99
N LEU A 214 0.19 23.24 2.00
CA LEU A 214 -0.21 22.99 3.38
C LEU A 214 -1.73 22.93 3.53
N ILE A 215 -2.46 23.90 3.00
CA ILE A 215 -3.93 23.93 3.04
C ILE A 215 -4.52 22.70 2.33
N THR A 216 -4.04 22.37 1.13
CA THR A 216 -4.50 21.17 0.40
C THR A 216 -4.22 19.90 1.19
N SER A 217 -3.03 19.78 1.78
CA SER A 217 -2.65 18.62 2.59
C SER A 217 -3.48 18.51 3.87
N MET A 218 -3.81 19.62 4.52
CA MET A 218 -4.69 19.63 5.71
C MET A 218 -6.12 19.23 5.36
N THR A 219 -6.63 19.66 4.21
CA THR A 219 -7.96 19.27 3.73
C THR A 219 -8.01 17.77 3.44
N ASP A 220 -6.98 17.25 2.77
CA ASP A 220 -6.87 15.80 2.52
C ASP A 220 -6.70 15.00 3.83
N ALA A 221 -5.93 15.50 4.78
CA ALA A 221 -5.77 14.88 6.10
C ALA A 221 -7.11 14.80 6.85
N ALA A 222 -7.88 15.88 6.89
CA ALA A 222 -9.21 15.90 7.53
C ALA A 222 -10.17 14.88 6.88
N LYS A 223 -10.21 14.83 5.54
CA LYS A 223 -10.96 13.83 4.78
C LYS A 223 -10.53 12.40 5.10
N MET A 224 -9.22 12.15 5.21
CA MET A 224 -8.68 10.83 5.52
C MET A 224 -8.97 10.40 6.96
N ILE A 225 -8.97 11.33 7.92
CA ILE A 225 -9.37 11.06 9.31
C ILE A 225 -10.84 10.62 9.37
N ALA A 226 -11.75 11.37 8.74
CA ALA A 226 -13.17 11.04 8.70
C ALA A 226 -13.41 9.68 8.03
N ASN A 227 -12.76 9.44 6.88
CA ASN A 227 -12.87 8.16 6.16
C ASN A 227 -12.28 7.00 6.98
N GLY A 228 -11.15 7.21 7.66
CA GLY A 228 -10.52 6.22 8.52
C GLY A 228 -11.39 5.81 9.70
N ALA A 229 -12.04 6.77 10.36
CA ALA A 229 -12.97 6.51 11.45
C ALA A 229 -14.19 5.71 10.97
N LEU A 230 -14.84 6.14 9.88
CA LEU A 230 -15.96 5.41 9.30
C LEU A 230 -15.58 3.96 8.96
N MET A 231 -14.47 3.79 8.30
CA MET A 231 -14.02 2.47 7.83
C MET A 231 -13.58 1.54 8.97
N ALA A 232 -13.04 2.08 10.06
CA ALA A 232 -12.61 1.27 11.21
C ALA A 232 -13.80 0.78 12.04
N PHE A 233 -14.82 1.62 12.21
CA PHE A 233 -15.89 1.35 13.18
C PHE A 233 -17.22 0.98 12.54
N LEU A 234 -17.53 1.43 11.30
CA LEU A 234 -18.80 1.09 10.65
C LEU A 234 -19.11 -0.42 10.61
N PRO A 235 -18.13 -1.33 10.33
CA PRO A 235 -18.40 -2.76 10.34
C PRO A 235 -18.80 -3.35 11.70
N LEU A 236 -18.56 -2.64 12.79
CA LEU A 236 -18.89 -3.10 14.15
C LEU A 236 -20.34 -2.79 14.53
N TYR A 237 -21.03 -1.95 13.75
CA TYR A 237 -22.40 -1.51 14.04
C TYR A 237 -23.43 -1.93 12.97
N GLY A 238 -23.01 -2.70 11.99
CA GLY A 238 -23.85 -3.27 10.93
C GLY A 238 -23.95 -4.77 11.03
#